data_9b8746edfe40f0d8caa168aefbe7b156
#
_entry.id   9b8746edfe40f0d8caa168aefbe7b156
#
_cell.length_a   1.000
_cell.length_b   1.000
_cell.length_c   1.000
_cell.angle_alpha   90.00
_cell.angle_beta   90.00
_cell.angle_gamma   90.00
#
_symmetry.space_group_name_H-M   'P 1'
#
loop_
_entity.id
_entity.type
_entity.pdbx_description
1 polymer ?
#
loop_
_entity_poly.entity_id
_entity_poly.type
_entity_poly.pdbx_seq_one_letter_code
_entity_poly.pdbx_strand_id
1 'polypeptide(L)'
;MLLYLNRRWGKIDAAARGRSIGSRLALCWLCMVLAVLSAALLLLSATGVLSHTASQFGETAALQQKNTAAIFTAQMDVLTAQGIELSNTVSGEVESFLAGRGLSFDALNDNPELIAELEDMLIPALKSAMEGSTCSGAYFCLDATANTSLSTSEISRAGVYLRYSGLRSAHPSGTVTCFRGTVDAARRNGLQLHNRWNPELNTSLIPGYRQVMAWDGDRLSGGCLWTERIPLLDTWESVTLLCVPVRDGAGNVRGVCGMELSDLYFSLSHSTVSGSYGSFIMLLAPMNGDTLLLDKAMLGSTEGTDLSASGEMRIQSGRDYDTFTWNDTTYLGKYQIVPGRLADGHPLAAVTLVPESGYRHQVQTARLGWTLGSLGFLIGMLVLAAALSRRFAMPIAQGFEAAKSCEHDWQPTGIQEIDELTVYFHSRLRESRPEDALPRQVESLVSELIDRSKGLTSSERIILRYYAEGYTVKDIPGLLFISMGTVKGHNSHIYSKLGVDSYDALKAYLDVLRRCGRLEELLQSGKQRSYV
;
A
#
# COMPACT_ATOMS: atom_id res chain seq x y z
N MET A 1 -7.89 24.08 -34.46
CA MET A 1 -6.80 23.68 -33.56
C MET A 1 -5.47 23.48 -34.29
N LEU A 2 -5.41 22.73 -35.39
CA LEU A 2 -4.19 22.54 -36.21
C LEU A 2 -3.65 23.83 -36.87
N LEU A 3 -4.52 24.73 -37.31
CA LEU A 3 -4.13 26.03 -37.88
C LEU A 3 -3.57 27.01 -36.82
N TYR A 4 -3.97 26.88 -35.56
CA TYR A 4 -3.47 27.69 -34.45
C TYR A 4 -2.07 27.23 -33.99
N LEU A 5 -1.81 25.94 -34.02
CA LEU A 5 -0.51 25.35 -33.77
C LEU A 5 0.51 25.74 -34.87
N ASN A 6 0.11 25.66 -36.13
CA ASN A 6 1.00 26.03 -37.26
C ASN A 6 1.43 27.51 -37.23
N ARG A 7 0.56 28.42 -36.77
CA ARG A 7 0.89 29.85 -36.62
C ARG A 7 1.85 30.12 -35.44
N ARG A 8 1.78 29.29 -34.39
CA ARG A 8 2.69 29.37 -33.24
C ARG A 8 4.07 28.79 -33.55
N TRP A 9 4.13 27.70 -34.33
CA TRP A 9 5.40 27.14 -34.82
C TRP A 9 6.13 28.09 -35.78
N GLY A 10 5.43 28.77 -36.65
CA GLY A 10 6.02 29.79 -37.52
C GLY A 10 6.61 31.00 -36.77
N LYS A 11 6.04 31.40 -35.62
CA LYS A 11 6.60 32.45 -34.75
C LYS A 11 7.81 31.95 -33.93
N ILE A 12 7.84 30.68 -33.54
CA ILE A 12 8.99 30.07 -32.87
C ILE A 12 10.16 29.95 -33.86
N ASP A 13 9.91 29.61 -35.12
CA ASP A 13 10.91 29.54 -36.17
C ASP A 13 11.48 30.92 -36.54
N ALA A 14 10.67 31.98 -36.54
CA ALA A 14 11.12 33.34 -36.76
C ALA A 14 11.98 33.88 -35.60
N ALA A 15 11.63 33.55 -34.36
CA ALA A 15 12.44 33.89 -33.17
C ALA A 15 13.73 33.06 -33.06
N ALA A 16 13.78 31.89 -33.71
CA ALA A 16 14.95 31.01 -33.70
C ALA A 16 16.03 31.42 -34.70
N ARG A 17 15.72 32.23 -35.72
CA ARG A 17 16.68 32.65 -36.76
C ARG A 17 17.79 33.58 -36.27
N GLY A 18 17.68 34.15 -35.06
CA GLY A 18 18.70 35.02 -34.46
C GLY A 18 19.46 34.40 -33.28
N ARG A 19 19.20 33.14 -32.92
CA ARG A 19 19.87 32.50 -31.78
C ARG A 19 21.11 31.72 -32.21
N SER A 20 22.20 31.81 -31.43
CA SER A 20 23.44 31.06 -31.64
C SER A 20 23.19 29.54 -31.66
N ILE A 21 24.04 28.79 -32.38
CA ILE A 21 23.97 27.33 -32.48
C ILE A 21 23.96 26.69 -31.07
N GLY A 22 24.76 27.24 -30.13
CA GLY A 22 24.77 26.80 -28.73
C GLY A 22 23.44 26.94 -28.01
N SER A 23 22.71 28.05 -28.23
CA SER A 23 21.39 28.22 -27.61
C SER A 23 20.31 27.31 -28.20
N ARG A 24 20.43 26.95 -29.48
CA ARG A 24 19.53 25.98 -30.14
C ARG A 24 19.78 24.55 -29.64
N LEU A 25 21.05 24.16 -29.53
CA LEU A 25 21.43 22.86 -29.00
C LEU A 25 21.01 22.71 -27.52
N ALA A 26 21.22 23.74 -26.70
CA ALA A 26 20.77 23.76 -25.31
C ALA A 26 19.24 23.63 -25.20
N LEU A 27 18.49 24.29 -26.08
CA LEU A 27 17.03 24.17 -26.10
C LEU A 27 16.58 22.76 -26.52
N CYS A 28 17.23 22.16 -27.52
CA CYS A 28 16.94 20.76 -27.91
C CYS A 28 17.22 19.78 -26.79
N TRP A 29 18.34 19.92 -26.09
CA TRP A 29 18.66 19.12 -24.94
C TRP A 29 17.66 19.30 -23.81
N LEU A 30 17.24 20.54 -23.51
CA LEU A 30 16.21 20.83 -22.51
C LEU A 30 14.87 20.18 -22.89
N CYS A 31 14.46 20.28 -24.15
CA CYS A 31 13.23 19.64 -24.62
C CYS A 31 13.29 18.11 -24.53
N MET A 32 14.45 17.51 -24.85
CA MET A 32 14.65 16.06 -24.75
C MET A 32 14.60 15.59 -23.28
N VAL A 33 15.23 16.33 -22.38
CA VAL A 33 15.19 16.06 -20.93
C VAL A 33 13.76 16.15 -20.40
N LEU A 34 13.02 17.20 -20.74
CA LEU A 34 11.63 17.36 -20.34
C LEU A 34 10.72 16.26 -20.92
N ALA A 35 10.98 15.81 -22.15
CA ALA A 35 10.24 14.72 -22.77
C ALA A 35 10.50 13.39 -22.08
N VAL A 36 11.75 13.07 -21.75
CA VAL A 36 12.13 11.86 -21.00
C VAL A 36 11.52 11.88 -19.60
N LEU A 37 11.55 13.03 -18.94
CA LEU A 37 10.97 13.20 -17.60
C LEU A 37 9.45 13.05 -17.62
N SER A 38 8.79 13.64 -18.64
CA SER A 38 7.34 13.47 -18.83
C SER A 38 6.99 12.01 -19.12
N ALA A 39 7.79 11.32 -19.92
CA ALA A 39 7.59 9.90 -20.19
C ALA A 39 7.80 9.05 -18.93
N ALA A 40 8.81 9.35 -18.11
CA ALA A 40 9.06 8.66 -16.84
C ALA A 40 7.92 8.88 -15.83
N LEU A 41 7.42 10.12 -15.71
CA LEU A 41 6.27 10.43 -14.86
C LEU A 41 4.98 9.77 -15.35
N LEU A 42 4.76 9.70 -16.66
CA LEU A 42 3.64 9.00 -17.27
C LEU A 42 3.75 7.48 -17.07
N LEU A 43 4.94 6.94 -17.16
CA LEU A 43 5.20 5.50 -16.92
C LEU A 43 4.99 5.14 -15.45
N LEU A 44 5.44 5.98 -14.51
CA LEU A 44 5.17 5.84 -13.07
C LEU A 44 3.68 5.99 -12.74
N SER A 45 2.97 6.88 -13.44
CA SER A 45 1.52 7.01 -13.33
C SER A 45 0.79 5.80 -13.93
N ALA A 46 1.24 5.33 -15.10
CA ALA A 46 0.64 4.18 -15.80
C ALA A 46 0.91 2.85 -15.09
N THR A 47 2.08 2.68 -14.46
CA THR A 47 2.39 1.50 -13.63
C THR A 47 1.69 1.52 -12.29
N GLY A 48 0.93 2.58 -11.99
CA GLY A 48 0.13 2.68 -10.77
C GLY A 48 0.94 2.87 -9.49
N VAL A 49 2.24 3.10 -9.56
CA VAL A 49 3.10 3.34 -8.37
C VAL A 49 2.56 4.50 -7.53
N LEU A 50 1.93 5.50 -8.16
CA LEU A 50 1.28 6.62 -7.47
C LEU A 50 -0.13 6.30 -6.93
N SER A 51 -0.80 5.28 -7.48
CA SER A 51 -2.16 4.85 -7.07
C SER A 51 -2.17 3.60 -6.18
N HIS A 52 -1.04 2.89 -6.07
CA HIS A 52 -0.91 1.65 -5.27
C HIS A 52 -1.05 1.86 -3.76
N THR A 53 -0.96 3.07 -3.25
CA THR A 53 -0.99 3.32 -1.80
C THR A 53 -2.29 2.85 -1.13
N ALA A 54 -3.43 3.01 -1.78
CA ALA A 54 -4.73 2.55 -1.26
C ALA A 54 -4.85 1.02 -1.31
N SER A 55 -4.46 0.40 -2.42
CA SER A 55 -4.46 -1.06 -2.58
C SER A 55 -3.46 -1.73 -1.63
N GLN A 56 -2.23 -1.19 -1.50
CA GLN A 56 -1.23 -1.70 -0.56
C GLN A 56 -1.69 -1.60 0.89
N PHE A 57 -2.34 -0.48 1.26
CA PHE A 57 -2.95 -0.36 2.58
C PHE A 57 -4.05 -1.39 2.75
N GLY A 58 -4.93 -1.55 1.75
CA GLY A 58 -6.02 -2.54 1.78
C GLY A 58 -5.50 -3.98 1.96
N GLU A 59 -4.45 -4.37 1.25
CA GLU A 59 -3.80 -5.68 1.40
C GLU A 59 -3.21 -5.86 2.81
N THR A 60 -2.53 -4.82 3.33
CA THR A 60 -1.97 -4.85 4.69
C THR A 60 -3.07 -4.95 5.74
N ALA A 61 -4.13 -4.14 5.60
CA ALA A 61 -5.28 -4.15 6.51
C ALA A 61 -6.02 -5.50 6.45
N ALA A 62 -6.19 -6.09 5.26
CA ALA A 62 -6.81 -7.40 5.09
C ALA A 62 -5.99 -8.53 5.73
N LEU A 63 -4.66 -8.49 5.60
CA LEU A 63 -3.77 -9.46 6.24
C LEU A 63 -3.83 -9.34 7.78
N GLN A 64 -3.76 -8.12 8.30
CA GLN A 64 -3.89 -7.87 9.74
C GLN A 64 -5.27 -8.29 10.25
N GLN A 65 -6.33 -7.99 9.51
CA GLN A 65 -7.68 -8.41 9.84
C GLN A 65 -7.81 -9.93 9.92
N LYS A 66 -7.28 -10.65 8.92
CA LYS A 66 -7.28 -12.11 8.92
C LYS A 66 -6.56 -12.69 10.15
N ASN A 67 -5.40 -12.11 10.50
CA ASN A 67 -4.65 -12.52 11.68
C ASN A 67 -5.44 -12.23 12.97
N THR A 68 -6.02 -11.03 13.09
CA THR A 68 -6.84 -10.63 14.25
C THR A 68 -8.05 -11.55 14.41
N ALA A 69 -8.78 -11.81 13.33
CA ALA A 69 -9.93 -12.72 13.36
C ALA A 69 -9.52 -14.15 13.79
N ALA A 70 -8.39 -14.64 13.28
CA ALA A 70 -7.86 -15.95 13.65
C ALA A 70 -7.47 -16.02 15.13
N ILE A 71 -6.81 -14.98 15.67
CA ILE A 71 -6.43 -14.88 17.08
C ILE A 71 -7.69 -14.90 17.97
N PHE A 72 -8.68 -14.06 17.67
CA PHE A 72 -9.91 -13.99 18.46
C PHE A 72 -10.70 -15.30 18.39
N THR A 73 -10.86 -15.88 17.19
CA THR A 73 -11.54 -17.16 17.03
C THR A 73 -10.83 -18.25 17.84
N ALA A 74 -9.51 -18.37 17.70
CA ALA A 74 -8.75 -19.38 18.45
C ALA A 74 -8.84 -19.18 19.97
N GLN A 75 -8.80 -17.95 20.46
CA GLN A 75 -8.96 -17.65 21.89
C GLN A 75 -10.36 -18.03 22.41
N MET A 76 -11.40 -17.66 21.67
CA MET A 76 -12.78 -18.00 22.02
C MET A 76 -13.01 -19.52 22.00
N ASP A 77 -12.47 -20.22 21.02
CA ASP A 77 -12.60 -21.68 20.91
C ASP A 77 -11.88 -22.38 22.05
N VAL A 78 -10.66 -21.96 22.39
CA VAL A 78 -9.88 -22.51 23.51
C VAL A 78 -10.62 -22.28 24.85
N LEU A 79 -11.07 -21.04 25.09
CA LEU A 79 -11.81 -20.73 26.33
C LEU A 79 -13.14 -21.47 26.40
N THR A 80 -13.82 -21.64 25.27
CA THR A 80 -15.08 -22.45 25.25
C THR A 80 -14.81 -23.92 25.57
N ALA A 81 -13.73 -24.49 25.00
CA ALA A 81 -13.36 -25.86 25.32
C ALA A 81 -13.00 -26.04 26.82
N GLN A 82 -12.22 -25.09 27.36
CA GLN A 82 -11.86 -25.08 28.80
C GLN A 82 -13.07 -24.84 29.71
N GLY A 83 -14.01 -23.98 29.29
CA GLY A 83 -15.27 -23.77 29.97
C GLY A 83 -16.14 -25.03 30.01
N ILE A 84 -16.17 -25.82 28.94
CA ILE A 84 -16.87 -27.11 28.89
C ILE A 84 -16.19 -28.11 29.82
N GLU A 85 -14.86 -28.14 29.85
CA GLU A 85 -14.10 -29.00 30.78
C GLU A 85 -14.39 -28.62 32.24
N LEU A 86 -14.37 -27.32 32.56
CA LEU A 86 -14.75 -26.80 33.86
C LEU A 86 -16.20 -27.22 34.22
N SER A 87 -17.14 -27.12 33.29
CA SER A 87 -18.53 -27.54 33.50
C SER A 87 -18.64 -29.02 33.85
N ASN A 88 -17.93 -29.86 33.10
CA ASN A 88 -17.92 -31.31 33.40
C ASN A 88 -17.33 -31.59 34.78
N THR A 89 -16.26 -30.92 35.17
CA THR A 89 -15.63 -31.04 36.47
C THR A 89 -16.59 -30.59 37.58
N VAL A 90 -17.18 -29.41 37.46
CA VAL A 90 -18.15 -28.87 38.43
C VAL A 90 -19.36 -29.81 38.56
N SER A 91 -19.91 -30.27 37.41
CA SER A 91 -21.05 -31.22 37.40
C SER A 91 -20.74 -32.51 38.15
N GLY A 92 -19.60 -33.15 37.84
CA GLY A 92 -19.18 -34.39 38.45
C GLY A 92 -18.90 -34.27 39.96
N GLU A 93 -18.24 -33.19 40.36
CA GLU A 93 -17.94 -32.91 41.77
C GLU A 93 -19.21 -32.60 42.56
N VAL A 94 -20.15 -31.78 42.03
CA VAL A 94 -21.45 -31.49 42.67
C VAL A 94 -22.25 -32.78 42.84
N GLU A 95 -22.33 -33.61 41.79
CA GLU A 95 -23.06 -34.89 41.87
C GLU A 95 -22.43 -35.84 42.89
N SER A 96 -21.10 -36.00 42.87
CA SER A 96 -20.37 -36.85 43.84
C SER A 96 -20.54 -36.36 45.27
N PHE A 97 -20.49 -35.04 45.48
CA PHE A 97 -20.68 -34.42 46.80
C PHE A 97 -22.06 -34.70 47.40
N LEU A 98 -23.10 -34.52 46.57
CA LEU A 98 -24.50 -34.75 46.99
C LEU A 98 -24.81 -36.26 47.16
N ALA A 99 -24.40 -37.08 46.20
CA ALA A 99 -24.60 -38.55 46.26
C ALA A 99 -23.90 -39.17 47.46
N GLY A 100 -22.66 -38.74 47.77
CA GLY A 100 -21.93 -39.20 48.94
C GLY A 100 -22.63 -38.91 50.29
N ARG A 101 -23.58 -37.96 50.29
CA ARG A 101 -24.40 -37.60 51.50
C ARG A 101 -25.85 -38.08 51.40
N GLY A 102 -26.23 -38.68 50.28
CA GLY A 102 -27.62 -39.09 50.03
C GLY A 102 -28.59 -37.91 49.88
N LEU A 103 -28.10 -36.77 49.42
CA LEU A 103 -28.84 -35.50 49.23
C LEU A 103 -29.23 -35.27 47.77
N SER A 104 -30.40 -34.66 47.61
CA SER A 104 -30.78 -34.09 46.30
C SER A 104 -30.19 -32.68 46.08
N PHE A 105 -30.18 -32.18 44.85
CA PHE A 105 -29.70 -30.83 44.56
C PHE A 105 -30.47 -29.74 45.34
N ASP A 106 -31.76 -29.94 45.56
CA ASP A 106 -32.62 -28.98 46.27
C ASP A 106 -32.25 -28.81 47.76
N ALA A 107 -31.49 -29.78 48.36
CA ALA A 107 -30.98 -29.67 49.71
C ALA A 107 -29.91 -28.58 49.90
N LEU A 108 -29.40 -28.01 48.83
CA LEU A 108 -28.51 -26.83 48.86
C LEU A 108 -29.27 -25.55 49.24
N ASN A 109 -30.57 -25.45 48.90
CA ASN A 109 -31.35 -24.28 49.27
C ASN A 109 -31.53 -24.19 50.80
N ASP A 110 -31.45 -22.97 51.33
CA ASP A 110 -31.56 -22.65 52.75
C ASP A 110 -30.50 -23.35 53.62
N ASN A 111 -29.38 -23.80 53.01
CA ASN A 111 -28.31 -24.49 53.71
C ASN A 111 -26.95 -23.87 53.47
N PRO A 112 -26.64 -22.73 54.09
CA PRO A 112 -25.39 -21.98 53.83
C PRO A 112 -24.14 -22.76 54.21
N GLU A 113 -24.22 -23.70 55.18
CA GLU A 113 -23.08 -24.53 55.57
C GLU A 113 -22.75 -25.57 54.51
N LEU A 114 -23.77 -26.23 53.95
CA LEU A 114 -23.59 -27.17 52.83
C LEU A 114 -23.06 -26.47 51.55
N ILE A 115 -23.55 -25.27 51.28
CA ILE A 115 -23.04 -24.43 50.17
C ILE A 115 -21.56 -24.10 50.41
N ALA A 116 -21.16 -23.69 51.63
CA ALA A 116 -19.77 -23.35 51.92
C ALA A 116 -18.82 -24.55 51.81
N GLU A 117 -19.28 -25.77 52.19
CA GLU A 117 -18.51 -27.00 51.99
C GLU A 117 -18.33 -27.33 50.49
N LEU A 118 -19.39 -27.18 49.71
CA LEU A 118 -19.37 -27.45 48.29
C LEU A 118 -18.46 -26.44 47.55
N GLU A 119 -18.55 -25.16 47.89
CA GLU A 119 -17.69 -24.11 47.34
C GLU A 119 -16.21 -24.34 47.68
N ASP A 120 -15.92 -24.76 48.94
CA ASP A 120 -14.56 -25.11 49.39
C ASP A 120 -13.95 -26.22 48.53
N MET A 121 -14.74 -27.22 48.19
CA MET A 121 -14.33 -28.34 47.34
C MET A 121 -14.10 -27.93 45.87
N LEU A 122 -14.90 -27.00 45.35
CA LEU A 122 -14.86 -26.60 43.94
C LEU A 122 -13.82 -25.49 43.63
N ILE A 123 -13.38 -24.70 44.63
CA ILE A 123 -12.40 -23.63 44.44
C ILE A 123 -11.09 -24.11 43.79
N PRO A 124 -10.50 -25.26 44.17
CA PRO A 124 -9.29 -25.78 43.52
C PRO A 124 -9.47 -26.02 42.01
N ALA A 125 -10.63 -26.53 41.59
CA ALA A 125 -10.94 -26.75 40.17
C ALA A 125 -11.01 -25.43 39.41
N LEU A 126 -11.64 -24.38 39.98
CA LEU A 126 -11.65 -23.04 39.39
C LEU A 126 -10.25 -22.46 39.26
N LYS A 127 -9.42 -22.58 40.32
CA LYS A 127 -8.03 -22.09 40.27
C LYS A 127 -7.23 -22.78 39.17
N SER A 128 -7.35 -24.11 39.08
CA SER A 128 -6.68 -24.89 38.05
C SER A 128 -7.13 -24.49 36.64
N ALA A 129 -8.43 -24.25 36.44
CA ALA A 129 -8.97 -23.80 35.17
C ALA A 129 -8.44 -22.40 34.80
N MET A 130 -8.32 -21.48 35.75
CA MET A 130 -7.74 -20.16 35.55
C MET A 130 -6.26 -20.21 35.21
N GLU A 131 -5.47 -21.02 35.93
CA GLU A 131 -4.02 -21.15 35.71
C GLU A 131 -3.69 -21.78 34.36
N GLY A 132 -4.55 -22.66 33.87
CA GLY A 132 -4.40 -23.32 32.56
C GLY A 132 -4.96 -22.56 31.38
N SER A 133 -5.50 -21.35 31.58
CA SER A 133 -6.22 -20.60 30.53
C SER A 133 -5.77 -19.17 30.37
N THR A 134 -6.17 -18.56 29.20
CA THR A 134 -5.94 -17.14 28.89
C THR A 134 -7.14 -16.29 29.28
N CYS A 135 -7.50 -16.31 30.56
CA CYS A 135 -8.65 -15.60 31.12
C CYS A 135 -8.25 -14.68 32.28
N SER A 136 -9.13 -13.76 32.67
CA SER A 136 -8.97 -12.87 33.82
C SER A 136 -9.67 -13.40 35.08
N GLY A 137 -10.58 -14.36 34.94
CA GLY A 137 -11.32 -14.98 36.01
C GLY A 137 -12.08 -16.21 35.55
N ALA A 138 -12.62 -16.94 36.52
CA ALA A 138 -13.52 -18.07 36.30
C ALA A 138 -14.61 -18.09 37.37
N TYR A 139 -15.76 -18.65 37.05
CA TYR A 139 -16.88 -18.69 37.94
C TYR A 139 -17.72 -19.96 37.74
N PHE A 140 -18.45 -20.31 38.77
CA PHE A 140 -19.64 -21.13 38.67
C PHE A 140 -20.77 -20.53 39.53
N CYS A 141 -22.00 -20.76 39.12
CA CYS A 141 -23.22 -20.25 39.72
C CYS A 141 -24.27 -21.39 39.68
N LEU A 142 -24.61 -21.95 40.79
CA LEU A 142 -25.58 -23.03 40.89
C LEU A 142 -27.00 -22.46 41.10
N ASP A 143 -28.02 -23.17 40.66
CA ASP A 143 -29.42 -22.80 40.86
C ASP A 143 -29.93 -23.10 42.27
N ALA A 144 -29.19 -22.63 43.25
CA ALA A 144 -29.48 -22.74 44.67
C ALA A 144 -29.13 -21.43 45.38
N THR A 145 -29.75 -21.12 46.50
CA THR A 145 -29.46 -19.92 47.31
C THR A 145 -29.41 -20.25 48.79
N ALA A 146 -28.58 -19.54 49.54
CA ALA A 146 -28.44 -19.71 50.98
C ALA A 146 -29.69 -19.32 51.79
N ASN A 147 -30.59 -18.51 51.18
CA ASN A 147 -31.83 -18.11 51.85
C ASN A 147 -32.94 -17.80 50.85
N THR A 148 -33.89 -18.69 50.69
CA THR A 148 -35.04 -18.57 49.78
C THR A 148 -36.10 -17.57 50.26
N SER A 149 -36.05 -17.12 51.51
CA SER A 149 -37.02 -16.18 52.07
C SER A 149 -36.70 -14.71 51.72
N LEU A 150 -35.52 -14.42 51.14
CA LEU A 150 -35.15 -13.08 50.73
C LEU A 150 -35.88 -12.68 49.48
N SER A 151 -36.27 -11.41 49.36
CA SER A 151 -36.89 -10.85 48.17
C SER A 151 -35.98 -10.88 46.93
N THR A 152 -34.69 -11.03 47.13
CA THR A 152 -33.68 -11.15 46.09
C THR A 152 -33.34 -12.60 45.73
N SER A 153 -33.95 -13.58 46.38
CA SER A 153 -33.65 -15.00 46.19
C SER A 153 -33.83 -15.49 44.74
N GLU A 154 -34.73 -14.87 43.95
CA GLU A 154 -34.90 -15.21 42.53
C GLU A 154 -33.66 -14.92 41.65
N ILE A 155 -32.85 -13.95 42.06
CA ILE A 155 -31.66 -13.50 41.29
C ILE A 155 -30.36 -13.73 42.04
N SER A 156 -30.40 -14.13 43.33
CA SER A 156 -29.22 -14.46 44.14
C SER A 156 -28.96 -15.96 44.10
N ARG A 157 -27.76 -16.35 43.70
CA ARG A 157 -27.39 -17.74 43.52
C ARG A 157 -26.03 -18.07 44.15
N ALA A 158 -25.97 -19.19 44.79
CA ALA A 158 -24.75 -19.75 45.36
C ALA A 158 -23.72 -20.07 44.29
N GLY A 159 -22.46 -19.78 44.57
CA GLY A 159 -21.35 -20.06 43.68
C GLY A 159 -20.11 -19.24 43.96
N VAL A 160 -19.08 -19.50 43.24
CA VAL A 160 -17.77 -18.83 43.39
C VAL A 160 -17.39 -18.10 42.13
N TYR A 161 -16.87 -16.90 42.29
CA TYR A 161 -16.28 -16.10 41.22
C TYR A 161 -14.90 -15.65 41.66
N LEU A 162 -13.88 -16.21 41.02
CA LEU A 162 -12.48 -15.90 41.24
C LEU A 162 -11.95 -14.98 40.13
N ARG A 163 -11.11 -14.01 40.50
CA ARG A 163 -10.50 -13.09 39.58
C ARG A 163 -9.04 -12.86 39.93
N TYR A 164 -8.22 -12.62 38.91
CA TYR A 164 -6.88 -12.09 39.12
C TYR A 164 -6.94 -10.63 39.53
N SER A 165 -6.22 -10.26 40.59
CA SER A 165 -6.04 -8.88 41.02
C SER A 165 -4.70 -8.34 40.56
N GLY A 166 -4.67 -7.06 40.19
CA GLY A 166 -3.43 -6.37 39.84
C GLY A 166 -2.79 -6.83 38.51
N LEU A 167 -3.60 -7.12 37.53
CA LEU A 167 -3.14 -7.44 36.16
C LEU A 167 -2.21 -6.36 35.64
N ARG A 168 -0.97 -6.72 35.25
CA ARG A 168 0.04 -5.83 34.65
C ARG A 168 0.57 -6.36 33.32
N SER A 169 0.23 -7.56 32.97
CA SER A 169 0.64 -8.20 31.71
C SER A 169 -0.41 -9.22 31.29
N ALA A 170 -0.33 -9.65 30.04
CA ALA A 170 -1.17 -10.71 29.46
C ALA A 170 -0.94 -12.11 30.11
N HIS A 171 0.11 -12.27 30.88
CA HIS A 171 0.37 -13.48 31.67
C HIS A 171 0.14 -13.14 33.13
N PRO A 172 -1.06 -13.41 33.68
CA PRO A 172 -1.35 -13.05 35.05
C PRO A 172 -0.49 -13.87 35.99
N SER A 173 0.44 -13.22 36.64
CA SER A 173 1.15 -13.72 37.82
C SER A 173 0.51 -13.17 39.10
N GLY A 174 -0.70 -12.65 38.98
CA GLY A 174 -1.39 -11.93 40.05
C GLY A 174 -1.96 -12.85 41.11
N THR A 175 -2.27 -12.25 42.25
CA THR A 175 -2.99 -12.92 43.34
C THR A 175 -4.43 -13.17 42.90
N VAL A 176 -4.90 -14.41 43.05
CA VAL A 176 -6.32 -14.75 42.87
C VAL A 176 -7.11 -14.23 44.04
N THR A 177 -8.19 -13.51 43.78
CA THR A 177 -9.11 -12.99 44.80
C THR A 177 -10.51 -13.59 44.61
N CYS A 178 -11.22 -13.79 45.70
CA CYS A 178 -12.61 -14.20 45.68
C CYS A 178 -13.51 -12.97 45.55
N PHE A 179 -14.18 -12.84 44.40
CA PHE A 179 -15.11 -11.74 44.10
C PHE A 179 -16.54 -12.10 44.59
N ARG A 180 -16.93 -13.37 44.46
CA ARG A 180 -18.17 -13.93 44.97
C ARG A 180 -17.88 -15.30 45.59
N GLY A 181 -18.66 -15.69 46.61
CA GLY A 181 -18.53 -16.97 47.32
C GLY A 181 -18.53 -16.78 48.81
N THR A 182 -18.64 -17.87 49.58
CA THR A 182 -18.66 -17.80 51.01
C THR A 182 -17.29 -17.46 51.62
N VAL A 183 -17.29 -16.72 52.72
CA VAL A 183 -16.08 -16.30 53.45
C VAL A 183 -15.26 -17.51 53.89
N ASP A 184 -15.97 -18.54 54.36
CA ASP A 184 -15.32 -19.74 54.93
C ASP A 184 -14.62 -20.57 53.85
N ALA A 185 -15.23 -20.75 52.70
CA ALA A 185 -14.59 -21.40 51.54
C ALA A 185 -13.37 -20.59 51.03
N ALA A 186 -13.49 -19.27 50.92
CA ALA A 186 -12.38 -18.40 50.52
C ALA A 186 -11.21 -18.50 51.53
N ARG A 187 -11.48 -18.46 52.83
CA ARG A 187 -10.46 -18.52 53.88
C ARG A 187 -9.73 -19.86 53.88
N ARG A 188 -10.46 -20.98 53.79
CA ARG A 188 -9.87 -22.34 53.75
C ARG A 188 -8.93 -22.51 52.55
N ASN A 189 -9.25 -21.89 51.43
CA ASN A 189 -8.43 -21.92 50.22
C ASN A 189 -7.35 -20.83 50.16
N GLY A 190 -7.14 -20.06 51.24
CA GLY A 190 -6.14 -19.01 51.32
C GLY A 190 -6.38 -17.83 50.38
N LEU A 191 -7.62 -17.60 49.97
CA LEU A 191 -8.01 -16.53 49.07
C LEU A 191 -8.29 -15.24 49.85
N GLN A 192 -7.86 -14.12 49.28
CA GLN A 192 -8.28 -12.81 49.75
C GLN A 192 -9.64 -12.44 49.15
N LEU A 193 -10.49 -11.83 49.97
CA LEU A 193 -11.77 -11.32 49.50
C LEU A 193 -11.55 -10.01 48.73
N HIS A 194 -12.24 -9.87 47.61
CA HIS A 194 -12.26 -8.64 46.87
C HIS A 194 -12.96 -7.52 47.68
N ASN A 195 -12.56 -6.27 47.52
CA ASN A 195 -13.14 -5.12 48.25
C ASN A 195 -14.65 -4.92 47.97
N ARG A 196 -15.16 -5.47 46.89
CA ARG A 196 -16.59 -5.51 46.49
C ARG A 196 -17.15 -6.92 46.56
N TRP A 197 -16.66 -7.70 47.50
CA TRP A 197 -17.09 -9.07 47.71
C TRP A 197 -18.57 -9.16 48.10
N ASN A 198 -19.21 -10.24 47.71
CA ASN A 198 -20.57 -10.62 48.09
C ASN A 198 -20.64 -12.17 48.21
N PRO A 199 -21.47 -12.75 49.11
CA PRO A 199 -21.53 -14.19 49.28
C PRO A 199 -22.15 -14.94 48.10
N GLU A 200 -23.02 -14.33 47.35
CA GLU A 200 -23.72 -14.93 46.22
C GLU A 200 -23.59 -14.10 44.95
N LEU A 201 -23.82 -14.74 43.81
CA LEU A 201 -23.83 -14.11 42.50
C LEU A 201 -25.22 -13.55 42.19
N ASN A 202 -25.26 -12.37 41.61
CA ASN A 202 -26.50 -11.80 41.07
C ASN A 202 -26.65 -12.21 39.61
N THR A 203 -27.59 -13.12 39.33
CA THR A 203 -27.79 -13.67 37.98
C THR A 203 -28.40 -12.68 36.99
N SER A 204 -29.03 -11.59 37.48
CA SER A 204 -29.53 -10.51 36.59
C SER A 204 -28.41 -9.76 35.90
N LEU A 205 -27.18 -9.87 36.40
CA LEU A 205 -25.97 -9.24 35.84
C LEU A 205 -25.21 -10.17 34.88
N ILE A 206 -25.69 -11.40 34.67
CA ILE A 206 -25.13 -12.37 33.74
C ILE A 206 -26.07 -12.46 32.53
N PRO A 207 -25.91 -11.67 31.48
CA PRO A 207 -26.71 -11.80 30.25
C PRO A 207 -26.58 -13.23 29.73
N GLY A 208 -27.68 -13.82 29.35
CA GLY A 208 -27.67 -15.21 28.90
C GLY A 208 -27.85 -16.26 29.99
N TYR A 209 -27.77 -15.92 31.30
CA TYR A 209 -28.03 -16.90 32.38
C TYR A 209 -29.33 -17.67 32.16
N ARG A 210 -30.45 -16.97 31.97
CA ARG A 210 -31.77 -17.57 31.71
C ARG A 210 -31.81 -18.44 30.46
N GLN A 211 -31.08 -18.05 29.41
CA GLN A 211 -31.02 -18.79 28.14
C GLN A 211 -30.25 -20.11 28.33
N VAL A 212 -29.14 -20.06 29.08
CA VAL A 212 -28.35 -21.25 29.41
C VAL A 212 -29.13 -22.17 30.33
N MET A 213 -29.84 -21.65 31.37
CA MET A 213 -30.68 -22.43 32.25
C MET A 213 -31.87 -23.11 31.54
N ALA A 214 -32.41 -22.48 30.51
CA ALA A 214 -33.51 -23.04 29.71
C ALA A 214 -33.02 -23.97 28.58
N TRP A 215 -31.70 -24.21 28.47
CA TRP A 215 -31.16 -25.03 27.40
C TRP A 215 -31.35 -26.53 27.65
N ASP A 216 -31.93 -27.23 26.67
CA ASP A 216 -32.32 -28.64 26.75
C ASP A 216 -31.62 -29.57 25.73
N GLY A 217 -30.68 -29.02 24.95
CA GLY A 217 -29.97 -29.77 23.90
C GLY A 217 -28.97 -30.79 24.47
N ASP A 218 -28.57 -31.80 23.70
CA ASP A 218 -27.72 -32.91 24.15
C ASP A 218 -26.24 -32.51 24.34
N ARG A 219 -25.71 -31.61 23.50
CA ARG A 219 -24.29 -31.26 23.49
C ARG A 219 -24.03 -29.97 24.23
N LEU A 220 -23.18 -29.98 25.25
CA LEU A 220 -22.79 -28.76 26.02
C LEU A 220 -22.35 -27.59 25.14
N SER A 221 -21.64 -27.87 24.04
CA SER A 221 -21.19 -26.82 23.11
C SER A 221 -22.35 -26.02 22.48
N GLY A 222 -23.53 -26.62 22.32
CA GLY A 222 -24.73 -25.94 21.85
C GLY A 222 -25.38 -25.02 22.86
N GLY A 223 -25.11 -25.24 24.16
CA GLY A 223 -25.58 -24.40 25.27
C GLY A 223 -24.61 -23.28 25.66
N CYS A 224 -23.41 -23.23 25.08
CA CYS A 224 -22.43 -22.20 25.38
C CYS A 224 -22.84 -20.86 24.76
N LEU A 225 -22.78 -19.79 25.56
CA LEU A 225 -23.03 -18.42 25.13
C LEU A 225 -21.92 -17.51 25.62
N TRP A 226 -21.57 -16.53 24.81
CA TRP A 226 -20.76 -15.40 25.25
C TRP A 226 -21.66 -14.20 25.57
N THR A 227 -21.34 -13.46 26.62
CA THR A 227 -22.00 -12.18 26.83
C THR A 227 -21.33 -11.12 25.98
N GLU A 228 -22.07 -10.07 25.64
CA GLU A 228 -21.45 -8.81 25.28
C GLU A 228 -20.61 -8.26 26.45
N ARG A 229 -19.83 -7.22 26.21
CA ARG A 229 -19.14 -6.49 27.28
C ARG A 229 -20.16 -5.91 28.24
N ILE A 230 -20.05 -6.26 29.50
CA ILE A 230 -20.91 -5.82 30.59
C ILE A 230 -20.12 -5.13 31.70
N PRO A 231 -20.65 -4.08 32.34
CA PRO A 231 -20.01 -3.51 33.53
C PRO A 231 -20.07 -4.51 34.70
N LEU A 232 -18.94 -4.69 35.35
CA LEU A 232 -18.89 -5.50 36.57
C LEU A 232 -19.35 -4.64 37.74
N LEU A 233 -20.46 -5.06 38.36
CA LEU A 233 -21.17 -4.29 39.38
C LEU A 233 -20.20 -3.83 40.51
N ASP A 234 -20.39 -2.58 40.92
CA ASP A 234 -19.60 -1.91 41.99
C ASP A 234 -18.10 -1.76 41.69
N THR A 235 -17.70 -1.96 40.43
CA THR A 235 -16.34 -1.72 39.96
C THR A 235 -16.34 -0.76 38.78
N TRP A 236 -15.16 -0.27 38.38
CA TRP A 236 -14.95 0.49 37.16
C TRP A 236 -14.60 -0.40 35.95
N GLU A 237 -14.51 -1.72 36.17
CA GLU A 237 -14.13 -2.68 35.14
C GLU A 237 -15.36 -3.19 34.38
N SER A 238 -15.10 -3.57 33.14
CA SER A 238 -16.08 -4.30 32.34
C SER A 238 -15.49 -5.65 31.90
N VAL A 239 -16.37 -6.61 31.68
CA VAL A 239 -16.00 -7.99 31.39
C VAL A 239 -16.90 -8.58 30.31
N THR A 240 -16.40 -9.58 29.61
CA THR A 240 -17.18 -10.53 28.80
C THR A 240 -17.11 -11.89 29.46
N LEU A 241 -18.25 -12.55 29.61
CA LEU A 241 -18.36 -13.86 30.26
C LEU A 241 -18.70 -14.94 29.24
N LEU A 242 -18.01 -16.06 29.32
CA LEU A 242 -18.46 -17.31 28.74
C LEU A 242 -19.42 -18.00 29.73
N CYS A 243 -20.59 -18.38 29.27
CA CYS A 243 -21.60 -19.10 30.04
C CYS A 243 -21.77 -20.51 29.47
N VAL A 244 -21.50 -21.52 30.30
CA VAL A 244 -21.59 -22.93 29.95
C VAL A 244 -22.56 -23.60 30.96
N PRO A 245 -23.54 -24.40 30.50
CA PRO A 245 -24.47 -25.05 31.41
C PRO A 245 -23.80 -26.11 32.29
N VAL A 246 -24.06 -26.10 33.57
CA VAL A 246 -23.70 -27.16 34.54
C VAL A 246 -24.89 -28.10 34.68
N ARG A 247 -24.68 -29.42 34.50
CA ARG A 247 -25.75 -30.42 34.46
C ARG A 247 -25.65 -31.44 35.58
N ASP A 248 -26.80 -31.97 35.96
CA ASP A 248 -26.86 -33.17 36.78
C ASP A 248 -26.79 -34.47 35.93
N GLY A 249 -26.64 -35.64 36.56
CA GLY A 249 -26.59 -36.93 35.87
C GLY A 249 -27.86 -37.28 35.09
N ALA A 250 -28.97 -36.59 35.32
CA ALA A 250 -30.21 -36.71 34.56
C ALA A 250 -30.26 -35.80 33.34
N GLY A 251 -29.25 -34.95 33.16
CA GLY A 251 -29.15 -34.00 32.05
C GLY A 251 -29.82 -32.64 32.28
N ASN A 252 -30.41 -32.40 33.46
CA ASN A 252 -31.03 -31.11 33.78
C ASN A 252 -29.94 -30.07 34.04
N VAL A 253 -30.14 -28.83 33.57
CA VAL A 253 -29.25 -27.72 33.87
C VAL A 253 -29.48 -27.27 35.31
N ARG A 254 -28.43 -27.31 36.14
CA ARG A 254 -28.42 -26.96 37.56
C ARG A 254 -27.60 -25.73 37.88
N GLY A 255 -27.07 -25.08 36.85
CA GLY A 255 -26.27 -23.89 37.01
C GLY A 255 -25.55 -23.49 35.73
N VAL A 256 -24.70 -22.51 35.89
CA VAL A 256 -23.85 -21.94 34.80
C VAL A 256 -22.43 -21.81 35.34
N CYS A 257 -21.46 -22.16 34.55
CA CYS A 257 -20.05 -21.85 34.82
C CYS A 257 -19.36 -21.23 33.61
N GLY A 258 -18.16 -20.73 33.81
CA GLY A 258 -17.39 -20.25 32.68
C GLY A 258 -16.19 -19.40 33.04
N MET A 259 -15.67 -18.73 32.01
CA MET A 259 -14.47 -17.92 32.06
C MET A 259 -14.79 -16.44 31.84
N GLU A 260 -13.96 -15.58 32.42
CA GLU A 260 -14.04 -14.15 32.29
C GLU A 260 -12.90 -13.61 31.41
N LEU A 261 -13.23 -12.68 30.50
CA LEU A 261 -12.27 -11.77 29.87
C LEU A 261 -12.59 -10.35 30.34
N SER A 262 -11.71 -9.74 31.14
CA SER A 262 -11.86 -8.31 31.50
C SER A 262 -11.26 -7.39 30.44
N ASP A 263 -11.77 -6.15 30.35
CA ASP A 263 -11.25 -5.12 29.47
C ASP A 263 -9.74 -4.95 29.62
N LEU A 264 -9.26 -4.89 30.86
CA LEU A 264 -7.83 -4.72 31.13
C LEU A 264 -7.02 -5.90 30.61
N TYR A 265 -7.48 -7.14 30.89
CA TYR A 265 -6.80 -8.34 30.38
C TYR A 265 -6.80 -8.38 28.86
N PHE A 266 -7.92 -8.06 28.24
CA PHE A 266 -8.06 -8.03 26.78
C PHE A 266 -7.12 -6.98 26.16
N SER A 267 -7.07 -5.78 26.73
CA SER A 267 -6.17 -4.70 26.27
C SER A 267 -4.69 -5.07 26.41
N LEU A 268 -4.31 -5.73 27.50
CA LEU A 268 -2.93 -6.21 27.72
C LEU A 268 -2.55 -7.37 26.80
N SER A 269 -3.51 -8.24 26.47
CA SER A 269 -3.30 -9.40 25.58
C SER A 269 -3.25 -9.02 24.11
N HIS A 270 -3.91 -7.94 23.72
CA HIS A 270 -4.03 -7.49 22.34
C HIS A 270 -3.44 -6.09 22.18
N SER A 271 -2.10 -6.03 22.22
CA SER A 271 -1.35 -4.79 22.01
C SER A 271 -1.51 -4.31 20.56
N THR A 272 -1.34 -3.00 20.34
CA THR A 272 -1.31 -2.43 19.00
C THR A 272 -0.15 -3.01 18.19
N VAL A 273 -0.41 -3.33 16.93
CA VAL A 273 0.62 -3.74 15.98
C VAL A 273 1.08 -2.53 15.20
N SER A 274 2.32 -2.09 15.43
CA SER A 274 2.90 -0.97 14.69
C SER A 274 3.21 -1.35 13.25
N GLY A 275 2.74 -0.57 12.31
CA GLY A 275 2.97 -0.73 10.88
C GLY A 275 3.34 0.59 10.20
N SER A 276 3.59 0.55 8.91
CA SER A 276 3.93 1.72 8.11
C SER A 276 2.85 2.82 8.11
N TYR A 277 1.60 2.44 8.37
CA TYR A 277 0.44 3.34 8.38
C TYR A 277 0.01 3.78 9.79
N GLY A 278 0.80 3.49 10.80
CA GLY A 278 0.51 3.72 12.20
C GLY A 278 0.25 2.43 12.98
N SER A 279 -0.29 2.55 14.18
CA SER A 279 -0.60 1.41 15.04
C SER A 279 -1.99 0.86 14.70
N PHE A 280 -2.07 -0.44 14.41
CA PHE A 280 -3.34 -1.14 14.21
C PHE A 280 -3.98 -1.43 15.57
N ILE A 281 -5.20 -0.94 15.76
CA ILE A 281 -6.05 -1.20 16.91
C ILE A 281 -6.90 -2.43 16.59
N MET A 282 -6.97 -3.36 17.52
CA MET A 282 -7.82 -4.55 17.40
C MET A 282 -9.01 -4.41 18.34
N LEU A 283 -10.19 -4.75 17.87
CA LEU A 283 -11.38 -4.78 18.72
C LEU A 283 -12.31 -5.94 18.32
N LEU A 284 -13.10 -6.38 19.28
CA LEU A 284 -14.12 -7.39 19.14
C LEU A 284 -15.46 -6.77 19.57
N ALA A 285 -16.36 -6.58 18.61
CA ALA A 285 -17.60 -5.82 18.84
C ALA A 285 -18.84 -6.53 18.31
N PRO A 286 -19.97 -6.46 19.02
CA PRO A 286 -21.26 -6.80 18.46
C PRO A 286 -21.62 -5.84 17.32
N MET A 287 -22.29 -6.37 16.31
CA MET A 287 -22.63 -5.61 15.10
C MET A 287 -24.14 -5.61 14.88
N ASN A 288 -24.70 -4.43 14.57
CA ASN A 288 -26.09 -4.25 14.19
C ASN A 288 -26.15 -3.61 12.80
N GLY A 289 -26.45 -4.39 11.77
CA GLY A 289 -26.35 -3.93 10.38
C GLY A 289 -24.94 -3.45 10.06
N ASP A 290 -24.78 -2.18 9.65
CA ASP A 290 -23.49 -1.55 9.32
C ASP A 290 -22.92 -0.74 10.50
N THR A 291 -23.32 -1.06 11.74
CA THR A 291 -22.90 -0.32 12.92
C THR A 291 -22.30 -1.27 13.97
N LEU A 292 -21.13 -0.91 14.49
CA LEU A 292 -20.51 -1.58 15.64
C LEU A 292 -20.96 -0.92 16.93
N LEU A 293 -21.33 -1.72 17.92
CA LEU A 293 -21.77 -1.27 19.23
C LEU A 293 -20.55 -1.20 20.16
N LEU A 294 -19.91 -0.03 20.22
CA LEU A 294 -18.63 0.12 20.95
C LEU A 294 -18.80 0.05 22.48
N ASP A 295 -19.93 0.46 23.03
CA ASP A 295 -20.25 0.28 24.46
C ASP A 295 -20.32 -1.19 24.88
N LYS A 296 -20.54 -2.09 23.92
CA LYS A 296 -20.55 -3.54 24.12
C LYS A 296 -19.28 -4.24 23.59
N ALA A 297 -18.28 -3.48 23.14
CA ALA A 297 -17.08 -3.99 22.50
C ALA A 297 -15.92 -4.17 23.48
N MET A 298 -15.10 -5.19 23.25
CA MET A 298 -13.80 -5.36 23.88
C MET A 298 -12.74 -4.70 22.99
N LEU A 299 -11.99 -3.75 23.54
CA LEU A 299 -10.92 -3.04 22.86
C LEU A 299 -9.57 -3.61 23.27
N GLY A 300 -8.73 -3.92 22.27
CA GLY A 300 -7.31 -4.11 22.50
C GLY A 300 -6.66 -2.79 22.97
N SER A 301 -5.33 -2.74 23.03
CA SER A 301 -4.65 -1.49 23.38
C SER A 301 -5.04 -0.37 22.41
N THR A 302 -5.44 0.78 22.95
CA THR A 302 -5.77 2.00 22.21
C THR A 302 -4.71 3.08 22.38
N GLU A 303 -3.51 2.67 22.78
CA GLU A 303 -2.42 3.59 23.08
C GLU A 303 -2.13 4.50 21.89
N GLY A 304 -2.09 5.82 22.13
CA GLY A 304 -1.87 6.83 21.10
C GLY A 304 -3.11 7.18 20.26
N THR A 305 -4.32 6.77 20.69
CA THR A 305 -5.59 7.11 20.02
C THR A 305 -6.64 7.54 21.04
N ASP A 306 -7.65 8.28 20.57
CA ASP A 306 -8.79 8.71 21.39
C ASP A 306 -9.94 7.70 21.42
N LEU A 307 -9.76 6.51 20.78
CA LEU A 307 -10.81 5.49 20.70
C LEU A 307 -11.13 4.93 22.08
N SER A 308 -12.40 4.91 22.43
CA SER A 308 -12.91 4.36 23.68
C SER A 308 -14.11 3.44 23.45
N ALA A 309 -14.37 2.56 24.40
CA ALA A 309 -15.50 1.63 24.39
C ALA A 309 -16.81 2.37 24.73
N SER A 310 -17.23 3.32 23.87
CA SER A 310 -18.44 4.09 24.08
C SER A 310 -19.12 4.48 22.75
N GLY A 311 -20.45 4.43 22.74
CA GLY A 311 -21.27 4.81 21.60
C GLY A 311 -21.24 3.81 20.44
N GLU A 312 -21.48 4.31 19.25
CA GLU A 312 -21.61 3.53 18.03
C GLU A 312 -20.60 3.97 16.97
N MET A 313 -20.09 3.00 16.21
CA MET A 313 -19.18 3.26 15.11
C MET A 313 -19.83 2.77 13.80
N ARG A 314 -20.03 3.68 12.85
CA ARG A 314 -20.63 3.37 11.55
C ARG A 314 -19.59 2.88 10.56
N ILE A 315 -19.91 1.82 9.84
CA ILE A 315 -19.09 1.22 8.80
C ILE A 315 -19.57 1.69 7.43
N GLN A 316 -18.65 2.07 6.58
CA GLN A 316 -18.88 2.27 5.16
C GLN A 316 -17.91 1.40 4.37
N SER A 317 -18.46 0.38 3.71
CA SER A 317 -17.64 -0.57 2.93
C SER A 317 -17.03 0.10 1.72
N GLY A 318 -15.74 -0.11 1.51
CA GLY A 318 -14.96 0.36 0.39
C GLY A 318 -14.38 -0.77 -0.44
N ARG A 319 -13.83 -0.43 -1.62
CA ARG A 319 -13.24 -1.43 -2.52
C ARG A 319 -11.98 -2.07 -1.93
N ASP A 320 -11.06 -1.27 -1.43
CA ASP A 320 -9.75 -1.72 -0.92
C ASP A 320 -9.76 -1.86 0.60
N TYR A 321 -10.41 -0.94 1.28
CA TYR A 321 -10.57 -0.93 2.74
C TYR A 321 -11.93 -0.32 3.11
N ASP A 322 -12.35 -0.55 4.34
CA ASP A 322 -13.59 -0.01 4.91
C ASP A 322 -13.27 1.24 5.73
N THR A 323 -14.22 2.15 5.77
CA THR A 323 -14.14 3.38 6.55
C THR A 323 -15.05 3.28 7.76
N PHE A 324 -14.54 3.64 8.92
CA PHE A 324 -15.23 3.58 10.19
C PHE A 324 -15.30 4.98 10.79
N THR A 325 -16.49 5.44 11.12
CA THR A 325 -16.71 6.79 11.67
C THR A 325 -17.23 6.71 13.09
N TRP A 326 -16.52 7.35 14.01
CA TRP A 326 -16.85 7.44 15.43
C TRP A 326 -16.56 8.86 15.94
N ASN A 327 -17.58 9.54 16.52
CA ASN A 327 -17.44 10.90 17.07
C ASN A 327 -16.67 11.86 16.15
N ASP A 328 -17.07 11.95 14.88
CA ASP A 328 -16.41 12.76 13.83
C ASP A 328 -14.95 12.35 13.51
N THR A 329 -14.43 11.31 14.15
CA THR A 329 -13.12 10.77 13.83
C THR A 329 -13.28 9.60 12.85
N THR A 330 -12.43 9.59 11.83
CA THR A 330 -12.42 8.53 10.82
C THR A 330 -11.26 7.57 11.06
N TYR A 331 -11.58 6.29 10.99
CA TYR A 331 -10.62 5.18 11.00
C TYR A 331 -10.75 4.40 9.70
N LEU A 332 -9.66 3.80 9.27
CA LEU A 332 -9.58 2.94 8.08
C LEU A 332 -9.20 1.54 8.50
N GLY A 333 -9.78 0.52 7.88
CA GLY A 333 -9.47 -0.83 8.27
C GLY A 333 -10.29 -1.89 7.56
N LYS A 334 -10.44 -3.04 8.22
CA LYS A 334 -11.26 -4.16 7.77
C LYS A 334 -11.95 -4.82 8.96
N TYR A 335 -13.07 -5.48 8.71
CA TYR A 335 -13.74 -6.31 9.68
C TYR A 335 -14.10 -7.68 9.11
N GLN A 336 -14.33 -8.64 10.02
CA GLN A 336 -14.78 -9.97 9.68
C GLN A 336 -15.67 -10.48 10.80
N ILE A 337 -16.82 -11.07 10.44
CA ILE A 337 -17.66 -11.78 11.40
C ILE A 337 -16.91 -13.02 11.86
N VAL A 338 -16.78 -13.18 13.17
CA VAL A 338 -16.17 -14.35 13.79
C VAL A 338 -17.27 -15.28 14.35
N PRO A 339 -17.02 -16.59 14.37
CA PRO A 339 -17.94 -17.53 15.02
C PRO A 339 -18.00 -17.21 16.51
N GLY A 340 -19.20 -17.12 17.02
CA GLY A 340 -19.49 -16.86 18.43
C GLY A 340 -20.98 -16.60 18.59
N ARG A 341 -21.58 -17.18 19.62
CA ARG A 341 -22.99 -16.97 19.92
C ARG A 341 -23.09 -16.03 21.11
N LEU A 342 -23.45 -14.79 20.83
CA LEU A 342 -23.71 -13.80 21.87
C LEU A 342 -25.09 -13.98 22.47
N ALA A 343 -25.22 -13.64 23.74
CA ALA A 343 -26.48 -13.73 24.49
C ALA A 343 -27.56 -12.80 23.91
N ASP A 344 -27.20 -11.65 23.38
CA ASP A 344 -28.09 -10.70 22.72
C ASP A 344 -28.44 -11.05 21.27
N GLY A 345 -27.82 -12.09 20.70
CA GLY A 345 -28.05 -12.59 19.36
C GLY A 345 -27.39 -11.80 18.24
N HIS A 346 -26.65 -10.73 18.55
CA HIS A 346 -25.90 -9.99 17.53
C HIS A 346 -24.71 -10.80 17.00
N PRO A 347 -24.38 -10.66 15.71
CA PRO A 347 -23.14 -11.20 15.19
C PRO A 347 -21.93 -10.47 15.80
N LEU A 348 -20.87 -11.21 16.06
CA LEU A 348 -19.63 -10.69 16.63
C LEU A 348 -18.63 -10.40 15.52
N ALA A 349 -18.11 -9.19 15.47
CA ALA A 349 -17.14 -8.75 14.48
C ALA A 349 -15.76 -8.55 15.12
N ALA A 350 -14.76 -9.20 14.55
CA ALA A 350 -13.37 -8.84 14.75
C ALA A 350 -13.02 -7.70 13.82
N VAL A 351 -12.44 -6.63 14.32
CA VAL A 351 -12.16 -5.41 13.56
C VAL A 351 -10.73 -4.97 13.78
N THR A 352 -10.09 -4.53 12.72
CA THR A 352 -8.73 -3.96 12.76
C THR A 352 -8.76 -2.57 12.16
N LEU A 353 -8.35 -1.57 12.92
CA LEU A 353 -8.47 -0.15 12.61
C LEU A 353 -7.13 0.57 12.67
N VAL A 354 -6.96 1.58 11.82
CA VAL A 354 -5.89 2.57 11.89
C VAL A 354 -6.52 3.95 11.84
N PRO A 355 -6.11 4.94 12.66
CA PRO A 355 -6.56 6.31 12.50
C PRO A 355 -6.24 6.84 11.11
N GLU A 356 -7.20 7.54 10.46
CA GLU A 356 -6.98 8.09 9.12
C GLU A 356 -5.79 9.06 9.07
N SER A 357 -5.49 9.73 10.18
CA SER A 357 -4.32 10.61 10.31
C SER A 357 -3.00 9.89 10.04
N GLY A 358 -2.83 8.66 10.54
CA GLY A 358 -1.66 7.83 10.30
C GLY A 358 -1.52 7.45 8.82
N TYR A 359 -2.60 7.03 8.19
CA TYR A 359 -2.65 6.75 6.76
C TYR A 359 -2.32 8.00 5.93
N ARG A 360 -2.96 9.14 6.22
CA ARG A 360 -2.71 10.41 5.53
C ARG A 360 -1.25 10.84 5.65
N HIS A 361 -0.67 10.72 6.84
CA HIS A 361 0.74 11.05 7.07
C HIS A 361 1.66 10.20 6.18
N GLN A 362 1.46 8.89 6.13
CA GLN A 362 2.25 7.99 5.29
C GLN A 362 2.11 8.32 3.80
N VAL A 363 0.87 8.58 3.33
CA VAL A 363 0.63 8.97 1.94
C VAL A 363 1.30 10.30 1.62
N GLN A 364 1.23 11.28 2.52
CA GLN A 364 1.87 12.59 2.33
C GLN A 364 3.40 12.49 2.31
N THR A 365 4.00 11.73 3.22
CA THR A 365 5.45 11.52 3.26
C THR A 365 5.94 10.78 2.01
N ALA A 366 5.21 9.75 1.56
CA ALA A 366 5.52 9.06 0.32
C ALA A 366 5.42 10.00 -0.90
N ARG A 367 4.34 10.80 -0.99
CA ARG A 367 4.17 11.81 -2.06
C ARG A 367 5.29 12.85 -2.03
N LEU A 368 5.63 13.36 -0.85
CA LEU A 368 6.72 14.33 -0.69
C LEU A 368 8.07 13.73 -1.12
N GLY A 369 8.35 12.49 -0.74
CA GLY A 369 9.55 11.76 -1.16
C GLY A 369 9.64 11.63 -2.69
N TRP A 370 8.55 11.25 -3.34
CA TRP A 370 8.48 11.14 -4.80
C TRP A 370 8.61 12.51 -5.50
N THR A 371 7.98 13.56 -4.96
CA THR A 371 8.06 14.92 -5.54
C THR A 371 9.47 15.49 -5.40
N LEU A 372 10.11 15.35 -4.24
CA LEU A 372 11.49 15.78 -4.02
C LEU A 372 12.48 14.96 -4.87
N GLY A 373 12.28 13.65 -4.98
CA GLY A 373 13.08 12.79 -5.84
C GLY A 373 12.98 13.20 -7.32
N SER A 374 11.78 13.44 -7.81
CA SER A 374 11.54 13.90 -9.19
C SER A 374 12.13 15.28 -9.43
N LEU A 375 12.03 16.20 -8.47
CA LEU A 375 12.64 17.55 -8.56
C LEU A 375 14.17 17.47 -8.56
N GLY A 376 14.76 16.63 -7.68
CA GLY A 376 16.20 16.39 -7.66
C GLY A 376 16.71 15.80 -8.98
N PHE A 377 15.97 14.86 -9.55
CA PHE A 377 16.28 14.29 -10.86
C PHE A 377 16.20 15.35 -11.96
N LEU A 378 15.17 16.21 -11.94
CA LEU A 378 15.03 17.32 -12.88
C LEU A 378 16.23 18.27 -12.81
N ILE A 379 16.61 18.69 -11.60
CA ILE A 379 17.77 19.58 -11.39
C ILE A 379 19.05 18.90 -11.89
N GLY A 380 19.26 17.64 -11.56
CA GLY A 380 20.42 16.86 -12.02
C GLY A 380 20.51 16.80 -13.56
N MET A 381 19.38 16.57 -14.23
CA MET A 381 19.32 16.56 -15.70
C MET A 381 19.56 17.92 -16.32
N LEU A 382 19.05 19.01 -15.70
CA LEU A 382 19.32 20.38 -16.15
C LEU A 382 20.82 20.74 -16.02
N VAL A 383 21.43 20.35 -14.90
CA VAL A 383 22.88 20.53 -14.67
C VAL A 383 23.69 19.74 -15.70
N LEU A 384 23.31 18.48 -15.95
CA LEU A 384 23.94 17.64 -16.96
C LEU A 384 23.80 18.24 -18.37
N ALA A 385 22.59 18.70 -18.73
CA ALA A 385 22.35 19.37 -20.01
C ALA A 385 23.19 20.64 -20.17
N ALA A 386 23.29 21.46 -19.12
CA ALA A 386 24.13 22.65 -19.11
C ALA A 386 25.62 22.32 -19.22
N ALA A 387 26.09 21.26 -18.55
CA ALA A 387 27.47 20.81 -18.63
C ALA A 387 27.82 20.28 -20.04
N LEU A 388 26.93 19.49 -20.65
CA LEU A 388 27.08 18.99 -22.02
C LEU A 388 27.03 20.15 -23.02
N SER A 389 26.13 21.11 -22.85
CA SER A 389 26.04 22.29 -23.69
C SER A 389 27.33 23.10 -23.64
N ARG A 390 27.89 23.35 -22.46
CA ARG A 390 29.17 24.05 -22.30
C ARG A 390 30.34 23.28 -22.88
N ARG A 391 30.37 21.97 -22.72
CA ARG A 391 31.50 21.13 -23.17
C ARG A 391 31.51 20.92 -24.69
N PHE A 392 30.37 20.83 -25.35
CA PHE A 392 30.26 20.51 -26.78
C PHE A 392 29.73 21.68 -27.62
N ALA A 393 28.66 22.33 -27.23
CA ALA A 393 28.02 23.35 -28.04
C ALA A 393 28.76 24.71 -28.05
N MET A 394 29.29 25.13 -26.89
CA MET A 394 30.04 26.39 -26.81
C MET A 394 31.33 26.39 -27.64
N PRO A 395 32.21 25.37 -27.57
CA PRO A 395 33.42 25.34 -28.40
C PRO A 395 33.12 25.33 -29.91
N ILE A 396 32.05 24.62 -30.32
CA ILE A 396 31.62 24.59 -31.71
C ILE A 396 31.19 26.01 -32.17
N ALA A 397 30.38 26.70 -31.40
CA ALA A 397 29.92 28.04 -31.71
C ALA A 397 31.10 29.06 -31.77
N GLN A 398 32.01 28.97 -30.79
CA GLN A 398 33.21 29.82 -30.75
C GLN A 398 34.16 29.56 -31.92
N GLY A 399 34.34 28.28 -32.31
CA GLY A 399 35.15 27.92 -33.48
C GLY A 399 34.57 28.47 -34.79
N PHE A 400 33.25 28.42 -34.96
CA PHE A 400 32.60 29.02 -36.11
C PHE A 400 32.68 30.57 -36.12
N GLU A 401 32.60 31.20 -34.96
CA GLU A 401 32.71 32.67 -34.85
C GLU A 401 34.14 33.15 -35.09
N ALA A 402 35.13 32.42 -34.55
CA ALA A 402 36.55 32.67 -34.84
C ALA A 402 36.90 32.46 -36.32
N ALA A 403 36.36 31.43 -36.97
CA ALA A 403 36.53 31.23 -38.41
C ALA A 403 35.91 32.36 -39.27
N LYS A 404 34.86 33.01 -38.76
CA LYS A 404 34.15 34.11 -39.46
C LYS A 404 34.83 35.47 -39.25
N SER A 405 35.44 35.71 -38.07
CA SER A 405 36.05 37.00 -37.71
C SER A 405 37.46 37.19 -38.24
N CYS A 406 38.12 36.16 -38.82
CA CYS A 406 39.51 36.20 -39.31
C CYS A 406 40.50 36.71 -38.26
N GLU A 407 40.23 36.55 -36.99
CA GLU A 407 41.08 37.03 -35.89
C GLU A 407 42.40 36.28 -35.82
N HIS A 408 43.53 37.00 -35.71
CA HIS A 408 44.88 36.46 -35.80
C HIS A 408 45.29 35.62 -34.56
N ASP A 409 44.51 35.65 -33.47
CA ASP A 409 44.82 35.05 -32.16
C ASP A 409 43.80 33.99 -31.79
N TRP A 410 43.67 32.99 -32.68
CA TRP A 410 42.77 31.86 -32.47
C TRP A 410 43.35 30.86 -31.46
N GLN A 411 42.54 30.45 -30.46
CA GLN A 411 42.86 29.35 -29.56
C GLN A 411 42.16 28.05 -29.95
N PRO A 412 42.85 26.88 -29.87
CA PRO A 412 42.24 25.59 -30.20
C PRO A 412 40.99 25.31 -29.36
N THR A 413 39.91 24.92 -30.03
CA THR A 413 38.64 24.59 -29.35
C THR A 413 38.68 23.22 -28.65
N GLY A 414 39.73 22.40 -28.93
CA GLY A 414 39.88 21.02 -28.41
C GLY A 414 38.98 20.02 -29.16
N ILE A 415 38.37 20.40 -30.27
CA ILE A 415 37.61 19.52 -31.16
C ILE A 415 38.38 19.45 -32.47
N GLN A 416 38.95 18.28 -32.75
CA GLN A 416 39.89 18.08 -33.85
C GLN A 416 39.35 18.55 -35.19
N GLU A 417 38.10 18.24 -35.53
CA GLU A 417 37.45 18.59 -36.80
C GLU A 417 37.25 20.09 -36.96
N ILE A 418 37.00 20.81 -35.87
CA ILE A 418 36.81 22.26 -35.87
C ILE A 418 38.15 22.96 -35.93
N ASP A 419 39.13 22.47 -35.19
CA ASP A 419 40.48 23.00 -35.17
C ASP A 419 41.15 22.81 -36.53
N GLU A 420 40.98 21.64 -37.17
CA GLU A 420 41.45 21.37 -38.54
C GLU A 420 40.75 22.27 -39.57
N LEU A 421 39.42 22.47 -39.45
CA LEU A 421 38.67 23.35 -40.36
C LEU A 421 39.13 24.81 -40.23
N THR A 422 39.35 25.26 -38.99
CA THR A 422 39.79 26.64 -38.72
C THR A 422 41.23 26.88 -39.24
N VAL A 423 42.14 25.93 -39.01
CA VAL A 423 43.50 25.98 -39.59
C VAL A 423 43.45 25.98 -41.12
N TYR A 424 42.60 25.19 -41.74
CA TYR A 424 42.39 25.16 -43.18
C TYR A 424 41.88 26.49 -43.72
N PHE A 425 40.90 27.13 -43.09
CA PHE A 425 40.43 28.44 -43.50
C PHE A 425 41.48 29.55 -43.33
N HIS A 426 42.22 29.55 -42.22
CA HIS A 426 43.31 30.49 -41.98
C HIS A 426 44.47 30.33 -42.97
N SER A 427 44.85 29.12 -43.34
CA SER A 427 45.89 28.88 -44.35
C SER A 427 45.47 29.35 -45.73
N ARG A 428 44.20 29.17 -46.07
CA ARG A 428 43.65 29.60 -47.35
C ARG A 428 43.50 31.12 -47.50
N LEU A 429 43.15 31.83 -46.44
CA LEU A 429 43.08 33.29 -46.44
C LEU A 429 44.46 33.93 -46.53
N ARG A 430 45.52 33.24 -46.15
CA ARG A 430 46.91 33.67 -46.36
C ARG A 430 47.39 33.52 -47.82
N GLU A 431 46.83 32.59 -48.60
CA GLU A 431 47.23 32.29 -49.97
C GLU A 431 46.42 33.04 -51.04
N SER A 432 45.33 33.72 -50.65
CA SER A 432 44.50 34.46 -51.65
C SER A 432 45.07 35.79 -52.01
N ARG A 433 46.06 35.78 -52.90
CA ARG A 433 46.22 36.79 -53.96
C ARG A 433 45.60 36.25 -55.26
N PRO A 434 45.01 37.10 -56.11
CA PRO A 434 44.12 36.63 -57.14
C PRO A 434 44.92 36.10 -58.31
N GLU A 435 44.78 34.83 -58.64
CA GLU A 435 44.96 34.30 -60.01
C GLU A 435 44.20 32.95 -60.12
N ASP A 436 43.46 32.87 -61.22
CA ASP A 436 42.57 31.78 -61.58
C ASP A 436 43.24 30.39 -61.66
N ALA A 437 43.16 29.56 -60.61
CA ALA A 437 43.29 28.11 -60.75
C ALA A 437 42.62 27.39 -59.57
N LEU A 438 41.64 26.54 -59.86
CA LEU A 438 41.06 25.62 -58.97
C LEU A 438 42.14 24.75 -58.31
N PRO A 439 42.16 24.57 -57.00
CA PRO A 439 43.16 23.72 -56.34
C PRO A 439 43.09 22.27 -56.87
N ARG A 440 44.25 21.71 -57.23
CA ARG A 440 44.38 20.35 -57.78
C ARG A 440 43.60 19.26 -57.00
N GLN A 441 43.41 19.43 -55.69
CA GLN A 441 42.59 18.51 -54.86
C GLN A 441 41.09 18.64 -55.12
N VAL A 442 40.56 19.83 -55.33
CA VAL A 442 39.15 20.05 -55.70
C VAL A 442 38.90 19.57 -57.12
N GLU A 443 39.87 19.78 -58.03
CA GLU A 443 39.79 19.28 -59.37
C GLU A 443 39.83 17.75 -59.44
N SER A 444 40.61 17.09 -58.61
CA SER A 444 40.62 15.63 -58.51
C SER A 444 39.31 15.10 -57.96
N LEU A 445 38.76 15.70 -56.90
CA LEU A 445 37.46 15.31 -56.31
C LEU A 445 36.29 15.52 -57.28
N VAL A 446 36.28 16.66 -57.97
CA VAL A 446 35.27 16.97 -59.01
C VAL A 446 35.36 15.97 -60.16
N SER A 447 36.58 15.67 -60.63
CA SER A 447 36.81 14.68 -61.68
C SER A 447 36.43 13.27 -61.27
N GLU A 448 36.72 12.87 -60.04
CA GLU A 448 36.32 11.57 -59.48
C GLU A 448 34.80 11.44 -59.38
N LEU A 449 34.11 12.49 -58.98
CA LEU A 449 32.67 12.52 -58.85
C LEU A 449 31.98 12.43 -60.22
N ILE A 450 32.51 13.14 -61.21
CA ILE A 450 32.06 13.08 -62.60
C ILE A 450 32.28 11.64 -63.13
N ASP A 451 33.40 11.04 -62.83
CA ASP A 451 33.73 9.68 -63.28
C ASP A 451 32.79 8.62 -62.63
N ARG A 452 32.53 8.73 -61.35
CA ARG A 452 31.56 7.89 -60.64
C ARG A 452 30.13 8.07 -61.15
N SER A 453 29.75 9.27 -61.60
CA SER A 453 28.43 9.54 -62.17
C SER A 453 28.14 8.77 -63.47
N LYS A 454 29.17 8.29 -64.17
CA LYS A 454 29.03 7.47 -65.39
C LYS A 454 28.35 6.12 -65.07
N GLY A 455 28.44 5.66 -63.82
CA GLY A 455 27.78 4.43 -63.32
C GLY A 455 26.29 4.59 -63.00
N LEU A 456 25.71 5.79 -63.10
CA LEU A 456 24.29 6.01 -62.83
C LEU A 456 23.40 5.53 -63.97
N THR A 457 22.30 4.89 -63.64
CA THR A 457 21.23 4.49 -64.59
C THR A 457 20.44 5.72 -65.05
N SER A 458 19.66 5.57 -66.12
CA SER A 458 18.83 6.68 -66.66
C SER A 458 17.85 7.22 -65.61
N SER A 459 17.22 6.34 -64.81
CA SER A 459 16.29 6.75 -63.75
C SER A 459 16.98 7.46 -62.58
N GLU A 460 18.14 6.98 -62.17
CA GLU A 460 18.95 7.61 -61.10
C GLU A 460 19.47 8.99 -61.56
N ARG A 461 19.80 9.15 -62.81
CA ARG A 461 20.24 10.41 -63.40
C ARG A 461 19.12 11.46 -63.49
N ILE A 462 17.91 11.03 -63.79
CA ILE A 462 16.74 11.91 -63.76
C ILE A 462 16.51 12.43 -62.33
N ILE A 463 16.60 11.58 -61.32
CA ILE A 463 16.45 11.99 -59.91
C ILE A 463 17.61 12.95 -59.53
N LEU A 464 18.84 12.66 -59.90
CA LEU A 464 19.99 13.52 -59.64
C LEU A 464 19.84 14.91 -60.31
N ARG A 465 19.24 14.98 -61.52
CA ARG A 465 18.93 16.24 -62.17
C ARG A 465 17.94 17.08 -61.39
N TYR A 466 16.87 16.49 -60.88
CA TYR A 466 15.92 17.19 -60.02
C TYR A 466 16.58 17.71 -58.71
N TYR A 467 17.52 16.97 -58.12
CA TYR A 467 18.29 17.47 -57.00
C TYR A 467 19.19 18.63 -57.38
N ALA A 468 19.81 18.57 -58.56
CA ALA A 468 20.59 19.68 -59.09
C ALA A 468 19.74 20.93 -59.41
N GLU A 469 18.48 20.76 -59.76
CA GLU A 469 17.51 21.84 -59.96
C GLU A 469 16.94 22.40 -58.64
N GLY A 470 17.24 21.77 -57.49
CA GLY A 470 16.85 22.24 -56.16
C GLY A 470 15.61 21.58 -55.55
N TYR A 471 15.01 20.57 -56.19
CA TYR A 471 13.91 19.81 -55.67
C TYR A 471 14.36 18.91 -54.50
N THR A 472 13.46 18.66 -53.56
CA THR A 472 13.73 17.79 -52.40
C THR A 472 13.24 16.37 -52.64
N VAL A 473 13.68 15.43 -51.78
CA VAL A 473 13.23 14.03 -51.80
C VAL A 473 11.70 13.91 -51.77
N LYS A 474 11.00 14.88 -51.15
CA LYS A 474 9.53 14.89 -51.06
C LYS A 474 8.81 15.33 -52.32
N ASP A 475 9.47 16.08 -53.16
CA ASP A 475 8.87 16.64 -54.37
C ASP A 475 8.94 15.65 -55.56
N ILE A 476 9.97 14.82 -55.60
CA ILE A 476 10.26 13.89 -56.71
C ILE A 476 9.13 12.85 -56.95
N PRO A 477 8.48 12.27 -55.94
CA PRO A 477 7.37 11.33 -56.17
C PRO A 477 6.24 11.92 -57.02
N GLY A 478 5.89 13.19 -56.76
CA GLY A 478 4.87 13.91 -57.52
C GLY A 478 5.30 14.27 -58.96
N LEU A 479 6.58 14.54 -59.15
CA LEU A 479 7.13 14.92 -60.46
C LEU A 479 7.34 13.74 -61.41
N LEU A 480 7.69 12.59 -60.86
CA LEU A 480 8.00 11.37 -61.63
C LEU A 480 6.89 10.31 -61.58
N PHE A 481 5.80 10.56 -60.88
CA PHE A 481 4.69 9.62 -60.68
C PHE A 481 5.13 8.23 -60.11
N ILE A 482 6.08 8.23 -59.17
CA ILE A 482 6.61 7.03 -58.53
C ILE A 482 6.40 7.07 -57.00
N SER A 483 6.46 5.93 -56.35
CA SER A 483 6.28 5.87 -54.89
C SER A 483 7.47 6.48 -54.15
N MET A 484 7.22 6.99 -52.93
CA MET A 484 8.30 7.48 -52.04
C MET A 484 9.32 6.37 -51.73
N GLY A 485 8.86 5.11 -51.63
CA GLY A 485 9.74 3.96 -51.44
C GLY A 485 10.69 3.75 -52.61
N THR A 486 10.20 3.93 -53.83
CA THR A 486 11.01 3.85 -55.07
C THR A 486 12.07 4.94 -55.10
N VAL A 487 11.72 6.19 -54.73
CA VAL A 487 12.70 7.30 -54.66
C VAL A 487 13.77 7.03 -53.60
N LYS A 488 13.40 6.50 -52.43
CA LYS A 488 14.37 6.11 -51.40
C LYS A 488 15.32 5.01 -51.87
N GLY A 489 14.82 4.02 -52.59
CA GLY A 489 15.64 2.98 -53.21
C GLY A 489 16.65 3.55 -54.21
N HIS A 490 16.20 4.43 -55.14
CA HIS A 490 17.09 5.11 -56.07
C HIS A 490 18.13 5.99 -55.35
N ASN A 491 17.74 6.69 -54.28
CA ASN A 491 18.66 7.48 -53.48
C ASN A 491 19.79 6.65 -52.86
N SER A 492 19.45 5.50 -52.30
CA SER A 492 20.47 4.59 -51.76
C SER A 492 21.49 4.17 -52.82
N HIS A 493 21.01 3.88 -54.02
CA HIS A 493 21.91 3.53 -55.16
C HIS A 493 22.72 4.74 -55.66
N ILE A 494 22.12 5.92 -55.74
CA ILE A 494 22.82 7.16 -56.13
C ILE A 494 23.93 7.45 -55.12
N TYR A 495 23.63 7.37 -53.80
CA TYR A 495 24.62 7.65 -52.77
C TYR A 495 25.77 6.62 -52.80
N SER A 496 25.44 5.35 -52.91
CA SER A 496 26.46 4.30 -53.04
C SER A 496 27.35 4.48 -54.26
N LYS A 497 26.76 4.81 -55.41
CA LYS A 497 27.52 4.97 -56.69
C LYS A 497 28.36 6.24 -56.70
N LEU A 498 27.88 7.33 -56.13
CA LEU A 498 28.61 8.58 -56.07
C LEU A 498 29.59 8.64 -54.87
N GLY A 499 29.47 7.71 -53.92
CA GLY A 499 30.30 7.66 -52.73
C GLY A 499 29.97 8.77 -51.74
N VAL A 500 28.65 9.08 -51.57
CA VAL A 500 28.16 10.09 -50.63
C VAL A 500 27.28 9.41 -49.56
N ASP A 501 27.34 9.89 -48.31
CA ASP A 501 26.68 9.22 -47.20
C ASP A 501 25.28 9.80 -46.92
N SER A 502 24.93 10.95 -47.46
CA SER A 502 23.66 11.62 -47.16
C SER A 502 23.20 12.55 -48.30
N TYR A 503 21.92 12.94 -48.22
CA TYR A 503 21.37 13.98 -49.11
C TYR A 503 22.09 15.34 -48.98
N ASP A 504 22.46 15.71 -47.75
CA ASP A 504 23.14 16.98 -47.48
C ASP A 504 24.56 16.96 -48.04
N ALA A 505 25.26 15.83 -47.98
CA ALA A 505 26.54 15.64 -48.63
C ALA A 505 26.41 15.74 -50.15
N LEU A 506 25.42 15.07 -50.76
CA LEU A 506 25.14 15.16 -52.17
C LEU A 506 24.87 16.61 -52.59
N LYS A 507 24.05 17.34 -51.84
CA LYS A 507 23.74 18.75 -52.11
C LYS A 507 24.98 19.64 -52.07
N ALA A 508 25.84 19.43 -51.06
CA ALA A 508 27.11 20.17 -50.97
C ALA A 508 27.99 19.93 -52.18
N TYR A 509 28.08 18.71 -52.69
CA TYR A 509 28.83 18.38 -53.88
C TYR A 509 28.22 19.01 -55.14
N LEU A 510 26.89 19.02 -55.31
CA LEU A 510 26.21 19.66 -56.42
C LEU A 510 26.42 21.18 -56.39
N ASP A 511 26.45 21.82 -55.24
CA ASP A 511 26.73 23.25 -55.10
C ASP A 511 28.20 23.58 -55.44
N VAL A 512 29.15 22.71 -55.09
CA VAL A 512 30.57 22.87 -55.53
C VAL A 512 30.68 22.75 -57.06
N LEU A 513 30.07 21.74 -57.67
CA LEU A 513 30.07 21.53 -59.10
C LEU A 513 29.42 22.73 -59.87
N ARG A 514 28.34 23.29 -59.32
CA ARG A 514 27.66 24.48 -59.87
C ARG A 514 28.59 25.68 -59.82
N ARG A 515 29.30 25.90 -58.70
CA ARG A 515 30.27 26.99 -58.56
C ARG A 515 31.49 26.84 -59.48
N CYS A 516 31.87 25.59 -59.72
CA CYS A 516 32.95 25.28 -60.66
C CYS A 516 32.54 25.30 -62.13
N GLY A 517 31.28 25.55 -62.49
CA GLY A 517 30.76 25.55 -63.86
C GLY A 517 30.71 24.15 -64.51
N ARG A 518 30.94 23.08 -63.77
CA ARG A 518 31.06 21.69 -64.28
C ARG A 518 29.85 20.78 -63.95
N LEU A 519 28.74 21.35 -63.49
CA LEU A 519 27.53 20.62 -63.13
C LEU A 519 26.94 19.87 -64.35
N GLU A 520 26.98 20.45 -65.51
CA GLU A 520 26.48 19.84 -66.75
C GLU A 520 27.26 18.57 -67.12
N GLU A 521 28.59 18.55 -66.87
CA GLU A 521 29.42 17.37 -67.16
C GLU A 521 28.97 16.15 -66.27
N LEU A 522 28.58 16.39 -65.01
CA LEU A 522 28.02 15.37 -64.11
C LEU A 522 26.70 14.82 -64.65
N LEU A 523 25.85 15.70 -65.19
CA LEU A 523 24.51 15.34 -65.63
C LEU A 523 24.48 14.67 -67.02
N GLN A 524 25.51 14.92 -67.86
CA GLN A 524 25.62 14.41 -69.24
C GLN A 524 26.55 13.21 -69.43
N SER A 525 27.36 12.86 -68.47
CA SER A 525 28.39 11.83 -68.58
C SER A 525 27.83 10.39 -68.61
N GLY A 526 27.06 10.02 -69.61
CA GLY A 526 26.54 8.68 -69.87
C GLY A 526 26.45 8.41 -71.38
N LYS A 527 27.08 7.36 -71.87
CA LYS A 527 26.97 6.87 -73.22
C LYS A 527 25.52 6.70 -73.64
N GLN A 528 25.07 7.42 -74.61
CA GLN A 528 23.93 7.07 -75.46
C GLN A 528 24.19 5.68 -76.08
N ARG A 529 23.58 4.63 -75.61
CA ARG A 529 23.32 3.43 -76.41
C ARG A 529 22.05 3.75 -77.22
N SER A 530 22.22 4.11 -78.42
CA SER A 530 21.14 4.10 -79.40
C SER A 530 20.69 2.69 -79.62
N TYR A 531 19.40 2.43 -79.25
CA TYR A 531 18.67 1.29 -79.83
C TYR A 531 17.92 1.83 -81.05
N VAL A 532 18.30 1.27 -82.22
CA VAL A 532 17.50 1.23 -83.45
C VAL A 532 16.36 0.21 -83.20
#